data_907c08c7c65232eea2df08e9d0a343aa
#
_entry.id   907c08c7c65232eea2df08e9d0a343aa
#
_cell.length_a   1.000
_cell.length_b   1.000
_cell.length_c   1.000
_cell.angle_alpha   90.00
_cell.angle_beta   90.00
_cell.angle_gamma   90.00
#
_symmetry.space_group_name_H-M   'P 1'
#
loop_
_entity.id
_entity.type
_entity.pdbx_description
1 polymer ?
#
loop_
_entity_poly.entity_id
_entity_poly.type
_entity_poly.pdbx_seq_one_letter_code
_entity_poly.pdbx_strand_id
1 'polypeptide(L)'
;MTTENNGPMMQLDLLIKARESQELVDFPIPVAELLDRFEKVTTPMVNDALRENNLVYRILPNGIMPLRENFRVAGIAFTVKGSKSLAMKNDMAERVKMLESFAPHSFIVWDTDQDAESTQWGEVITMAALRRGVRAAAVDGGIRDTDKVLEMNFPVFAKYRNSNGMLGRFRITGWEVPIKIGDVIIYPGDVVLGDIDGVIIIPRAIAYKILCRAEEIRDGESEIKRWVREGLTPTDILNRGGYF
;
A
#
# COMPACT_ATOMS: atom_id res chain seq x y z
N MET A 1 -27.08 -38.39 14.63
CA MET A 1 -26.15 -38.71 13.51
C MET A 1 -26.50 -37.77 12.35
N THR A 2 -25.85 -36.65 12.26
CA THR A 2 -26.00 -35.72 11.17
C THR A 2 -25.04 -36.16 10.07
N THR A 3 -25.58 -36.64 8.96
CA THR A 3 -24.84 -37.02 7.77
C THR A 3 -24.27 -35.75 7.16
N GLU A 4 -22.95 -35.54 7.25
CA GLU A 4 -22.24 -34.57 6.45
C GLU A 4 -22.45 -34.89 4.98
N ASN A 5 -23.12 -33.99 4.27
CA ASN A 5 -23.40 -34.11 2.85
C ASN A 5 -22.15 -33.69 2.06
N ASN A 6 -21.19 -34.61 1.93
CA ASN A 6 -19.99 -34.44 1.10
C ASN A 6 -20.30 -34.69 -0.39
N GLY A 7 -21.25 -33.97 -0.94
CA GLY A 7 -21.53 -33.99 -2.38
C GLY A 7 -20.48 -33.18 -3.21
N PRO A 8 -20.43 -33.38 -4.53
CA PRO A 8 -19.44 -32.72 -5.42
C PRO A 8 -19.73 -31.22 -5.66
N MET A 9 -20.48 -30.57 -4.81
CA MET A 9 -20.72 -29.12 -4.87
C MET A 9 -19.50 -28.38 -4.35
N MET A 10 -19.12 -27.29 -5.05
CA MET A 10 -18.07 -26.39 -4.62
C MET A 10 -18.33 -25.92 -3.18
N GLN A 11 -17.38 -26.19 -2.30
CA GLN A 11 -17.52 -25.82 -0.88
C GLN A 11 -17.19 -24.33 -0.76
N LEU A 12 -18.22 -23.50 -0.68
CA LEU A 12 -18.11 -22.05 -0.55
C LEU A 12 -17.18 -21.62 0.59
N ASP A 13 -17.29 -22.31 1.73
CA ASP A 13 -16.46 -22.02 2.90
C ASP A 13 -14.96 -22.24 2.65
N LEU A 14 -14.58 -23.23 1.83
CA LEU A 14 -13.19 -23.44 1.43
C LEU A 14 -12.72 -22.34 0.50
N LEU A 15 -13.57 -21.87 -0.42
CA LEU A 15 -13.25 -20.79 -1.31
C LEU A 15 -13.08 -19.46 -0.55
N ILE A 16 -14.00 -19.17 0.38
CA ILE A 16 -13.93 -18.00 1.27
C ILE A 16 -12.64 -18.07 2.09
N LYS A 17 -12.41 -19.19 2.78
CA LYS A 17 -11.20 -19.41 3.58
C LYS A 17 -9.92 -19.23 2.75
N ALA A 18 -9.86 -19.77 1.55
CA ALA A 18 -8.68 -19.63 0.67
C ALA A 18 -8.43 -18.20 0.20
N ARG A 19 -9.47 -17.35 0.10
CA ARG A 19 -9.38 -15.98 -0.37
C ARG A 19 -9.26 -14.93 0.73
N GLU A 20 -9.92 -15.15 1.87
CA GLU A 20 -10.02 -14.16 2.95
C GLU A 20 -9.08 -14.44 4.11
N SER A 21 -8.67 -15.70 4.32
CA SER A 21 -7.72 -16.04 5.37
C SER A 21 -6.29 -16.07 4.87
N GLN A 22 -5.64 -14.90 4.78
CA GLN A 22 -4.21 -14.91 5.05
C GLN A 22 -4.03 -15.01 6.58
N GLU A 23 -3.35 -16.05 7.05
CA GLU A 23 -2.88 -16.07 8.43
C GLU A 23 -2.04 -14.81 8.64
N LEU A 24 -2.47 -13.94 9.54
CA LEU A 24 -1.71 -12.77 9.95
C LEU A 24 -0.49 -13.26 10.74
N VAL A 25 0.56 -13.63 10.04
CA VAL A 25 1.84 -14.00 10.65
C VAL A 25 2.37 -12.80 11.43
N ASP A 26 2.75 -13.02 12.68
CA ASP A 26 3.36 -11.99 13.49
C ASP A 26 4.74 -11.62 12.95
N PHE A 27 5.07 -10.34 12.97
CA PHE A 27 6.41 -9.89 12.64
C PHE A 27 7.39 -10.28 13.75
N PRO A 28 8.64 -10.67 13.42
CA PRO A 28 9.63 -11.05 14.43
C PRO A 28 10.16 -9.87 15.25
N ILE A 29 9.77 -8.64 14.90
CA ILE A 29 10.12 -7.39 15.59
C ILE A 29 8.85 -6.53 15.78
N PRO A 30 8.85 -5.56 16.69
CA PRO A 30 7.73 -4.63 16.85
C PRO A 30 7.36 -3.93 15.53
N VAL A 31 6.06 -3.75 15.28
CA VAL A 31 5.55 -3.12 14.05
C VAL A 31 6.17 -1.73 13.82
N ALA A 32 6.26 -0.91 14.88
CA ALA A 32 6.85 0.42 14.77
C ALA A 32 8.31 0.36 14.27
N GLU A 33 9.12 -0.54 14.84
CA GLU A 33 10.51 -0.74 14.42
C GLU A 33 10.60 -1.21 12.97
N LEU A 34 9.75 -2.16 12.57
CA LEU A 34 9.68 -2.67 11.20
C LEU A 34 9.45 -1.53 10.20
N LEU A 35 8.44 -0.68 10.48
CA LEU A 35 8.06 0.43 9.61
C LEU A 35 9.14 1.51 9.56
N ASP A 36 9.74 1.86 10.70
CA ASP A 36 10.82 2.84 10.78
C ASP A 36 12.09 2.37 10.03
N ARG A 37 12.31 1.07 9.95
CA ARG A 37 13.39 0.49 9.14
C ARG A 37 13.05 0.52 7.65
N PHE A 38 11.80 0.21 7.26
CA PHE A 38 11.36 0.36 5.87
C PHE A 38 11.50 1.79 5.35
N GLU A 39 11.27 2.81 6.17
CA GLU A 39 11.45 4.21 5.77
C GLU A 39 12.91 4.60 5.51
N LYS A 40 13.88 3.75 5.87
CA LYS A 40 15.32 3.96 5.60
C LYS A 40 15.80 3.30 4.31
N VAL A 41 14.95 2.54 3.64
CA VAL A 41 15.18 1.99 2.29
C VAL A 41 14.24 2.64 1.29
N THR A 42 14.49 2.47 0.00
CA THR A 42 13.67 3.04 -1.09
C THR A 42 12.80 1.98 -1.74
N THR A 43 11.73 2.40 -2.42
CA THR A 43 10.87 1.47 -3.17
C THR A 43 11.64 0.69 -4.24
N PRO A 44 12.64 1.23 -4.99
CA PRO A 44 13.50 0.44 -5.86
C PRO A 44 14.26 -0.69 -5.15
N MET A 45 14.90 -0.42 -4.00
CA MET A 45 15.62 -1.44 -3.23
C MET A 45 14.70 -2.58 -2.78
N VAL A 46 13.49 -2.23 -2.33
CA VAL A 46 12.46 -3.21 -1.95
C VAL A 46 11.99 -4.00 -3.16
N ASN A 47 11.82 -3.35 -4.32
CA ASN A 47 11.44 -4.01 -5.57
C ASN A 47 12.49 -5.04 -6.00
N ASP A 48 13.77 -4.71 -5.90
CA ASP A 48 14.85 -5.64 -6.23
C ASP A 48 14.87 -6.85 -5.29
N ALA A 49 14.70 -6.64 -3.99
CA ALA A 49 14.54 -7.73 -3.02
C ALA A 49 13.31 -8.62 -3.30
N LEU A 50 12.19 -8.04 -3.75
CA LEU A 50 10.99 -8.80 -4.15
C LEU A 50 11.22 -9.59 -5.45
N ARG A 51 11.93 -9.01 -6.43
CA ARG A 51 12.29 -9.71 -7.68
C ARG A 51 13.14 -10.94 -7.42
N GLU A 52 14.09 -10.91 -6.48
CA GLU A 52 14.87 -12.08 -6.04
C GLU A 52 13.97 -13.21 -5.48
N ASN A 53 12.77 -12.88 -5.03
CA ASN A 53 11.75 -13.83 -4.56
C ASN A 53 10.66 -14.13 -5.61
N ASN A 54 10.91 -13.80 -6.89
CA ASN A 54 9.97 -13.95 -8.03
C ASN A 54 8.63 -13.20 -7.86
N LEU A 55 8.65 -12.07 -7.13
CA LEU A 55 7.51 -11.20 -6.92
C LEU A 55 7.69 -9.89 -7.72
N VAL A 56 7.55 -9.98 -9.04
CA VAL A 56 7.89 -8.91 -10.01
C VAL A 56 6.83 -7.82 -10.16
N TYR A 57 5.57 -8.09 -9.80
CA TYR A 57 4.45 -7.16 -9.99
C TYR A 57 3.88 -6.74 -8.63
N ARG A 58 4.59 -5.86 -7.92
CA ARG A 58 4.19 -5.41 -6.57
C ARG A 58 4.09 -3.90 -6.42
N ILE A 59 4.37 -3.14 -7.51
CA ILE A 59 4.26 -1.68 -7.53
C ILE A 59 2.87 -1.30 -8.05
N LEU A 60 2.23 -0.35 -7.36
CA LEU A 60 0.94 0.21 -7.80
C LEU A 60 1.11 0.99 -9.12
N PRO A 61 0.04 1.18 -9.90
CA PRO A 61 0.12 1.89 -11.19
C PRO A 61 0.79 3.27 -11.08
N ASN A 62 1.63 3.59 -12.06
CA ASN A 62 2.50 4.78 -12.10
C ASN A 62 1.78 6.13 -11.90
N GLY A 63 0.45 6.19 -12.06
CA GLY A 63 -0.32 7.40 -11.79
C GLY A 63 -0.54 7.68 -10.31
N ILE A 64 -0.31 6.71 -9.41
CA ILE A 64 -0.48 6.88 -7.96
C ILE A 64 0.82 7.43 -7.38
N MET A 65 0.93 8.76 -7.36
CA MET A 65 2.16 9.48 -7.02
C MET A 65 1.99 10.31 -5.74
N PRO A 66 3.07 10.56 -4.99
CA PRO A 66 3.00 11.37 -3.78
C PRO A 66 2.62 12.82 -4.08
N LEU A 67 1.88 13.46 -3.17
CA LEU A 67 1.58 14.89 -3.25
C LEU A 67 2.81 15.77 -3.04
N ARG A 68 3.84 15.27 -2.37
CA ARG A 68 5.15 15.89 -2.20
C ARG A 68 6.25 14.86 -2.46
N GLU A 69 7.27 15.28 -3.19
CA GLU A 69 8.41 14.43 -3.58
C GLU A 69 9.22 13.93 -2.38
N ASN A 70 9.21 14.65 -1.27
CA ASN A 70 9.96 14.26 -0.07
C ASN A 70 9.19 13.30 0.86
N PHE A 71 7.99 12.87 0.52
CA PHE A 71 7.29 11.86 1.29
C PHE A 71 7.96 10.51 1.13
N ARG A 72 8.30 9.89 2.26
CA ARG A 72 8.65 8.48 2.37
C ARG A 72 8.01 7.96 3.63
N VAL A 73 7.19 6.93 3.50
CA VAL A 73 6.39 6.42 4.60
C VAL A 73 6.09 4.95 4.40
N ALA A 74 6.18 4.19 5.48
CA ALA A 74 5.76 2.80 5.54
C ALA A 74 4.56 2.64 6.49
N GLY A 75 3.71 1.65 6.23
CA GLY A 75 2.58 1.32 7.09
C GLY A 75 2.02 -0.06 6.80
N ILE A 76 1.04 -0.46 7.59
CA ILE A 76 0.30 -1.71 7.41
C ILE A 76 -0.93 -1.44 6.54
N ALA A 77 -1.12 -2.22 5.50
CA ALA A 77 -2.24 -2.06 4.57
C ALA A 77 -3.59 -2.17 5.29
N PHE A 78 -4.31 -1.08 5.31
CA PHE A 78 -5.73 -1.02 5.58
C PHE A 78 -6.43 -0.83 4.24
N THR A 79 -7.04 -1.87 3.73
CA THR A 79 -7.62 -1.87 2.40
C THR A 79 -9.04 -1.30 2.40
N VAL A 80 -9.35 -0.49 1.40
CA VAL A 80 -10.71 0.03 1.16
C VAL A 80 -11.09 -0.24 -0.27
N LYS A 81 -12.31 -0.71 -0.49
CA LYS A 81 -12.90 -0.93 -1.80
C LYS A 81 -14.14 -0.07 -2.00
N GLY A 82 -14.28 0.47 -3.19
CA GLY A 82 -15.49 1.17 -3.58
C GLY A 82 -15.73 1.12 -5.09
N SER A 83 -16.83 1.67 -5.54
CA SER A 83 -17.19 1.73 -6.95
C SER A 83 -18.10 2.91 -7.27
N LYS A 84 -18.23 3.26 -8.55
CA LYS A 84 -19.19 4.29 -9.01
C LYS A 84 -20.62 3.94 -8.60
N SER A 85 -21.33 4.91 -8.07
CA SER A 85 -22.72 4.75 -7.63
C SER A 85 -23.42 6.09 -7.53
N LEU A 86 -24.63 6.17 -8.06
CA LEU A 86 -25.53 7.32 -7.88
C LEU A 86 -26.36 7.20 -6.59
N ALA A 87 -26.33 6.05 -5.91
CA ALA A 87 -27.09 5.83 -4.69
C ALA A 87 -26.47 6.61 -3.53
N MET A 88 -27.32 7.32 -2.77
CA MET A 88 -26.92 8.11 -1.61
C MET A 88 -27.34 7.47 -0.27
N LYS A 89 -28.30 6.53 -0.32
CA LYS A 89 -28.85 5.91 0.89
C LYS A 89 -27.79 5.07 1.59
N ASN A 90 -27.63 5.26 2.88
CA ASN A 90 -26.68 4.58 3.78
C ASN A 90 -25.19 4.87 3.50
N ASP A 91 -24.83 5.66 2.50
CA ASP A 91 -23.43 5.93 2.15
C ASP A 91 -22.64 6.56 3.31
N MET A 92 -23.26 7.54 4.01
CA MET A 92 -22.59 8.21 5.13
C MET A 92 -22.38 7.27 6.33
N ALA A 93 -23.32 6.35 6.58
CA ALA A 93 -23.19 5.39 7.67
C ALA A 93 -22.01 4.41 7.44
N GLU A 94 -21.83 3.95 6.21
CA GLU A 94 -20.68 3.08 5.87
C GLU A 94 -19.35 3.83 5.97
N ARG A 95 -19.30 5.11 5.59
CA ARG A 95 -18.09 5.94 5.79
C ARG A 95 -17.72 6.10 7.26
N VAL A 96 -18.70 6.38 8.11
CA VAL A 96 -18.46 6.52 9.56
C VAL A 96 -17.85 5.23 10.11
N LYS A 97 -18.44 4.08 9.80
CA LYS A 97 -17.92 2.78 10.25
C LYS A 97 -16.49 2.52 9.78
N MET A 98 -16.21 2.79 8.50
CA MET A 98 -14.86 2.67 7.96
C MET A 98 -13.86 3.57 8.69
N LEU A 99 -14.19 4.86 8.90
CA LEU A 99 -13.32 5.80 9.61
C LEU A 99 -13.08 5.40 11.07
N GLU A 100 -14.09 4.82 11.72
CA GLU A 100 -13.99 4.32 13.09
C GLU A 100 -13.13 3.07 13.20
N SER A 101 -13.00 2.28 12.13
CA SER A 101 -12.16 1.08 12.09
C SER A 101 -10.70 1.34 11.75
N PHE A 102 -10.30 2.58 11.42
CA PHE A 102 -8.89 2.91 11.23
C PHE A 102 -8.06 2.60 12.47
N ALA A 103 -6.91 1.97 12.27
CA ALA A 103 -6.01 1.54 13.33
C ALA A 103 -4.64 2.26 13.26
N PRO A 104 -3.91 2.38 14.38
CA PRO A 104 -2.54 2.90 14.37
C PRO A 104 -1.64 2.10 13.42
N HIS A 105 -0.64 2.79 12.87
CA HIS A 105 0.31 2.26 11.90
C HIS A 105 -0.28 1.89 10.52
N SER A 106 -1.59 2.11 10.28
CA SER A 106 -2.20 1.83 8.99
C SER A 106 -1.66 2.71 7.88
N PHE A 107 -1.56 2.13 6.69
CA PHE A 107 -1.45 2.81 5.40
C PHE A 107 -2.73 2.49 4.64
N ILE A 108 -3.58 3.47 4.42
CA ILE A 108 -4.85 3.25 3.73
C ILE A 108 -4.58 3.01 2.26
N VAL A 109 -5.04 1.89 1.71
CA VAL A 109 -4.93 1.58 0.28
C VAL A 109 -6.34 1.46 -0.29
N TRP A 110 -6.70 2.40 -1.16
CA TRP A 110 -8.07 2.54 -1.65
C TRP A 110 -8.20 2.17 -3.11
N ASP A 111 -8.83 1.01 -3.37
CA ASP A 111 -9.28 0.59 -4.69
C ASP A 111 -10.59 1.31 -5.03
N THR A 112 -10.58 2.13 -6.07
CA THR A 112 -11.71 2.92 -6.52
C THR A 112 -12.41 2.33 -7.75
N ASP A 113 -12.05 1.11 -8.15
CA ASP A 113 -12.56 0.51 -9.38
C ASP A 113 -12.31 1.44 -10.59
N GLN A 114 -11.12 2.05 -10.63
CA GLN A 114 -10.67 2.98 -11.67
C GLN A 114 -11.56 4.24 -11.82
N ASP A 115 -12.19 4.71 -10.76
CA ASP A 115 -12.92 5.97 -10.81
C ASP A 115 -11.99 7.13 -11.17
N ALA A 116 -12.36 7.88 -12.21
CA ALA A 116 -11.62 9.04 -12.70
C ALA A 116 -12.42 10.36 -12.58
N GLU A 117 -13.53 10.36 -11.87
CA GLU A 117 -14.48 11.47 -11.84
C GLU A 117 -14.65 12.10 -10.46
N SER A 118 -14.53 11.29 -9.40
CA SER A 118 -14.73 11.76 -8.03
C SER A 118 -13.48 11.63 -7.18
N THR A 119 -13.50 12.24 -6.00
CA THR A 119 -12.37 12.24 -5.06
C THR A 119 -12.76 11.49 -3.81
N GLN A 120 -11.92 10.51 -3.45
CA GLN A 120 -12.16 9.64 -2.31
C GLN A 120 -11.43 10.13 -1.06
N TRP A 121 -10.43 11.01 -1.21
CA TRP A 121 -9.64 11.57 -0.12
C TRP A 121 -9.79 13.09 -0.03
N GLY A 122 -9.56 13.67 1.17
CA GLY A 122 -9.61 15.10 1.41
C GLY A 122 -9.35 15.46 2.87
N GLU A 123 -9.56 16.73 3.24
CA GLU A 123 -9.24 17.30 4.54
C GLU A 123 -9.83 16.51 5.71
N VAL A 124 -11.13 16.33 5.76
CA VAL A 124 -11.83 15.72 6.91
C VAL A 124 -11.41 14.27 7.14
N ILE A 125 -11.22 13.49 6.06
CA ILE A 125 -10.69 12.12 6.16
C ILE A 125 -9.26 12.14 6.70
N THR A 126 -8.43 13.07 6.25
CA THR A 126 -7.05 13.23 6.75
C THR A 126 -7.03 13.52 8.25
N MET A 127 -7.90 14.42 8.74
CA MET A 127 -8.01 14.70 10.18
C MET A 127 -8.43 13.46 10.98
N ALA A 128 -9.40 12.69 10.46
CA ALA A 128 -9.83 11.44 11.11
C ALA A 128 -8.71 10.40 11.12
N ALA A 129 -7.98 10.25 10.02
CA ALA A 129 -6.85 9.35 9.87
C ALA A 129 -5.72 9.68 10.87
N LEU A 130 -5.32 10.95 10.97
CA LEU A 130 -4.32 11.42 11.93
C LEU A 130 -4.71 11.09 13.37
N ARG A 131 -5.97 11.33 13.75
CA ARG A 131 -6.47 11.00 15.10
C ARG A 131 -6.39 9.52 15.44
N ARG A 132 -6.42 8.65 14.45
CA ARG A 132 -6.35 7.19 14.58
C ARG A 132 -4.93 6.65 14.45
N GLY A 133 -3.92 7.51 14.22
CA GLY A 133 -2.52 7.10 14.06
C GLY A 133 -2.24 6.44 12.71
N VAL A 134 -3.06 6.72 11.70
CA VAL A 134 -2.81 6.32 10.30
C VAL A 134 -1.58 7.08 9.79
N ARG A 135 -0.69 6.40 9.08
CA ARG A 135 0.58 6.97 8.62
C ARG A 135 0.49 7.61 7.23
N ALA A 136 -0.31 7.03 6.33
CA ALA A 136 -0.43 7.52 4.95
C ALA A 136 -1.67 6.98 4.25
N ALA A 137 -1.91 7.46 3.01
CA ALA A 137 -2.92 6.92 2.12
C ALA A 137 -2.41 6.82 0.67
N ALA A 138 -2.75 5.72 -0.03
CA ALA A 138 -2.65 5.56 -1.47
C ALA A 138 -4.05 5.36 -2.04
N VAL A 139 -4.46 6.27 -2.92
CA VAL A 139 -5.80 6.28 -3.50
C VAL A 139 -5.69 6.04 -5.00
N ASP A 140 -6.26 4.95 -5.50
CA ASP A 140 -6.37 4.67 -6.94
C ASP A 140 -7.40 5.58 -7.62
N GLY A 141 -7.42 6.83 -7.23
CA GLY A 141 -8.41 7.84 -7.57
C GLY A 141 -7.94 9.25 -7.26
N GLY A 142 -8.89 10.12 -6.91
CA GLY A 142 -8.64 11.54 -6.72
C GLY A 142 -8.60 12.02 -5.26
N ILE A 143 -7.99 13.19 -5.10
CA ILE A 143 -7.97 13.96 -3.86
C ILE A 143 -8.54 15.36 -4.07
N ARG A 144 -9.21 15.91 -3.06
CA ARG A 144 -9.62 17.31 -2.96
C ARG A 144 -9.11 17.95 -1.67
N ASP A 145 -9.37 19.24 -1.50
CA ASP A 145 -8.88 20.03 -0.35
C ASP A 145 -7.36 19.85 -0.15
N THR A 146 -6.64 19.76 -1.27
CA THR A 146 -5.24 19.33 -1.32
C THR A 146 -4.32 20.27 -0.55
N ASP A 147 -4.59 21.60 -0.56
CA ASP A 147 -3.87 22.60 0.20
C ASP A 147 -3.93 22.28 1.71
N LYS A 148 -5.10 21.94 2.23
CA LYS A 148 -5.30 21.59 3.64
C LYS A 148 -4.62 20.29 4.02
N VAL A 149 -4.67 19.28 3.15
CA VAL A 149 -3.95 18.02 3.36
C VAL A 149 -2.43 18.25 3.38
N LEU A 150 -1.92 19.12 2.51
CA LEU A 150 -0.50 19.49 2.49
C LEU A 150 -0.09 20.29 3.73
N GLU A 151 -0.94 21.19 4.25
CA GLU A 151 -0.69 21.92 5.51
C GLU A 151 -0.55 20.95 6.70
N MET A 152 -1.34 19.86 6.73
CA MET A 152 -1.25 18.81 7.76
C MET A 152 -0.02 17.90 7.62
N ASN A 153 0.77 18.06 6.56
CA ASN A 153 1.94 17.22 6.24
C ASN A 153 1.64 15.71 6.24
N PHE A 154 0.41 15.33 5.88
CA PHE A 154 -0.01 13.93 5.82
C PHE A 154 0.34 13.34 4.46
N PRO A 155 1.10 12.21 4.39
CA PRO A 155 1.49 11.59 3.15
C PRO A 155 0.29 10.98 2.41
N VAL A 156 0.00 11.52 1.21
CA VAL A 156 -1.00 10.97 0.30
C VAL A 156 -0.39 10.75 -1.07
N PHE A 157 -0.69 9.60 -1.63
CA PHE A 157 -0.38 9.18 -2.99
C PHE A 157 -1.70 9.08 -3.75
N ALA A 158 -1.88 9.80 -4.84
CA ALA A 158 -3.14 9.84 -5.59
C ALA A 158 -2.89 10.02 -7.08
N LYS A 159 -3.87 9.62 -7.90
CA LYS A 159 -3.78 9.75 -9.36
C LYS A 159 -4.01 11.18 -9.85
N TYR A 160 -4.92 11.91 -9.22
CA TYR A 160 -5.30 13.24 -9.69
C TYR A 160 -5.91 14.08 -8.56
N ARG A 161 -6.03 15.37 -8.84
CA ARG A 161 -6.75 16.35 -8.00
C ARG A 161 -8.03 16.77 -8.70
N ASN A 162 -9.14 16.80 -7.96
CA ASN A 162 -10.44 17.23 -8.48
C ASN A 162 -11.29 17.78 -7.34
N SER A 163 -12.23 18.67 -7.62
CA SER A 163 -13.19 19.20 -6.63
C SER A 163 -14.45 18.35 -6.45
N ASN A 164 -14.70 17.37 -7.32
CA ASN A 164 -15.88 16.51 -7.25
C ASN A 164 -15.80 15.56 -6.05
N GLY A 165 -16.68 15.78 -5.06
CA GLY A 165 -16.83 14.83 -3.95
C GLY A 165 -17.50 13.52 -4.37
N MET A 166 -17.26 12.46 -3.58
CA MET A 166 -17.75 11.11 -3.89
C MET A 166 -19.26 10.93 -3.67
N LEU A 167 -19.95 11.75 -2.86
CA LEU A 167 -21.36 11.58 -2.54
C LEU A 167 -22.23 11.68 -3.81
N GLY A 168 -23.02 10.63 -4.08
CA GLY A 168 -23.84 10.52 -5.28
C GLY A 168 -23.07 10.25 -6.57
N ARG A 169 -21.78 9.91 -6.49
CA ARG A 169 -20.92 9.48 -7.62
C ARG A 169 -20.20 8.19 -7.35
N PHE A 170 -19.83 7.95 -6.10
CA PHE A 170 -19.02 6.82 -5.67
C PHE A 170 -19.43 6.39 -4.26
N ARG A 171 -19.39 5.10 -3.97
CA ARG A 171 -19.66 4.55 -2.65
C ARG A 171 -18.63 3.54 -2.23
N ILE A 172 -18.43 3.40 -0.91
CA ILE A 172 -17.65 2.33 -0.31
C ILE A 172 -18.46 1.04 -0.39
N THR A 173 -17.80 -0.05 -0.81
CA THR A 173 -18.40 -1.39 -0.91
C THR A 173 -17.82 -2.37 0.10
N GLY A 174 -16.67 -2.03 0.72
CA GLY A 174 -16.05 -2.82 1.77
C GLY A 174 -14.73 -2.20 2.22
N TRP A 175 -14.24 -2.64 3.35
CA TRP A 175 -12.89 -2.36 3.86
C TRP A 175 -12.36 -3.59 4.60
N GLU A 176 -11.04 -3.65 4.83
CA GLU A 176 -10.37 -4.83 5.38
C GLU A 176 -10.70 -6.11 4.60
N VAL A 177 -10.81 -5.98 3.28
CA VAL A 177 -11.01 -7.06 2.32
C VAL A 177 -9.87 -7.05 1.31
N PRO A 178 -9.56 -8.19 0.66
CA PRO A 178 -8.61 -8.21 -0.45
C PRO A 178 -9.08 -7.29 -1.59
N ILE A 179 -8.16 -6.47 -2.09
CA ILE A 179 -8.41 -5.54 -3.22
C ILE A 179 -7.42 -5.79 -4.35
N LYS A 180 -7.73 -5.26 -5.53
CA LYS A 180 -6.83 -5.32 -6.68
C LYS A 180 -6.71 -3.94 -7.32
N ILE A 181 -5.49 -3.39 -7.36
CA ILE A 181 -5.18 -2.12 -8.04
C ILE A 181 -4.17 -2.43 -9.16
N GLY A 182 -4.56 -2.20 -10.40
CA GLY A 182 -3.81 -2.68 -11.55
C GLY A 182 -3.65 -4.20 -11.51
N ASP A 183 -2.42 -4.70 -11.55
CA ASP A 183 -2.13 -6.14 -11.44
C ASP A 183 -1.75 -6.58 -10.02
N VAL A 184 -1.75 -5.67 -9.05
CA VAL A 184 -1.35 -5.96 -7.67
C VAL A 184 -2.57 -6.35 -6.84
N ILE A 185 -2.56 -7.58 -6.30
CA ILE A 185 -3.49 -8.00 -5.25
C ILE A 185 -2.88 -7.61 -3.91
N ILE A 186 -3.69 -6.96 -3.08
CA ILE A 186 -3.31 -6.40 -1.79
C ILE A 186 -4.23 -6.99 -0.73
N TYR A 187 -3.63 -7.54 0.30
CA TYR A 187 -4.38 -8.08 1.42
C TYR A 187 -4.30 -7.14 2.63
N PRO A 188 -5.35 -7.05 3.44
CA PRO A 188 -5.25 -6.41 4.74
C PRO A 188 -4.05 -6.97 5.52
N GLY A 189 -3.26 -6.06 6.10
CA GLY A 189 -2.08 -6.47 6.87
C GLY A 189 -0.77 -6.62 6.08
N ASP A 190 -0.75 -6.54 4.76
CA ASP A 190 0.48 -6.41 3.98
C ASP A 190 1.26 -5.16 4.42
N VAL A 191 2.56 -5.12 4.17
CA VAL A 191 3.35 -3.90 4.40
C VAL A 191 3.33 -3.04 3.13
N VAL A 192 3.14 -1.75 3.30
CA VAL A 192 3.15 -0.75 2.22
C VAL A 192 4.30 0.21 2.45
N LEU A 193 5.10 0.46 1.44
CA LEU A 193 6.07 1.54 1.40
C LEU A 193 5.76 2.46 0.23
N GLY A 194 5.71 3.76 0.49
CA GLY A 194 5.55 4.78 -0.54
C GLY A 194 6.67 5.81 -0.48
N ASP A 195 7.20 6.20 -1.64
CA ASP A 195 8.16 7.30 -1.79
C ASP A 195 7.96 8.02 -3.13
N ILE A 196 8.96 8.79 -3.56
CA ILE A 196 8.91 9.58 -4.81
C ILE A 196 8.70 8.70 -6.06
N ASP A 197 9.16 7.45 -6.04
CA ASP A 197 9.08 6.53 -7.18
C ASP A 197 7.75 5.74 -7.22
N GLY A 198 6.88 5.91 -6.21
CA GLY A 198 5.55 5.31 -6.14
C GLY A 198 5.27 4.53 -4.87
N VAL A 199 4.37 3.55 -4.97
CA VAL A 199 3.92 2.74 -3.82
C VAL A 199 4.12 1.26 -4.11
N ILE A 200 4.80 0.56 -3.21
CA ILE A 200 5.08 -0.87 -3.32
C ILE A 200 4.40 -1.64 -2.20
N ILE A 201 3.88 -2.83 -2.52
CA ILE A 201 3.16 -3.73 -1.62
C ILE A 201 4.02 -4.95 -1.32
N ILE A 202 4.28 -5.19 -0.06
CA ILE A 202 5.12 -6.28 0.42
C ILE A 202 4.23 -7.28 1.17
N PRO A 203 4.14 -8.55 0.70
CA PRO A 203 3.34 -9.56 1.39
C PRO A 203 3.81 -9.72 2.84
N ARG A 204 2.85 -9.69 3.78
CA ARG A 204 3.10 -9.74 5.22
C ARG A 204 4.03 -10.89 5.62
N ALA A 205 3.78 -12.08 5.07
CA ALA A 205 4.49 -13.31 5.43
C ALA A 205 6.02 -13.24 5.20
N ILE A 206 6.48 -12.40 4.28
CA ILE A 206 7.90 -12.28 3.93
C ILE A 206 8.45 -10.87 4.20
N ALA A 207 7.66 -9.96 4.74
CA ALA A 207 8.02 -8.55 4.87
C ALA A 207 9.34 -8.34 5.62
N TYR A 208 9.57 -9.05 6.72
CA TYR A 208 10.82 -8.94 7.46
C TYR A 208 12.03 -9.45 6.67
N LYS A 209 11.86 -10.55 5.93
CA LYS A 209 12.91 -11.08 5.03
C LYS A 209 13.27 -10.06 3.94
N ILE A 210 12.25 -9.46 3.33
CA ILE A 210 12.42 -8.42 2.29
C ILE A 210 13.09 -7.17 2.86
N LEU A 211 12.72 -6.75 4.07
CA LEU A 211 13.38 -5.61 4.75
C LEU A 211 14.87 -5.86 4.93
N CYS A 212 15.26 -6.99 5.53
CA CYS A 212 16.66 -7.32 5.75
C CYS A 212 17.44 -7.33 4.41
N ARG A 213 16.83 -7.90 3.36
CA ARG A 213 17.48 -7.93 2.04
C ARG A 213 17.61 -6.55 1.40
N ALA A 214 16.58 -5.68 1.53
CA ALA A 214 16.63 -4.31 1.04
C ALA A 214 17.71 -3.47 1.78
N GLU A 215 17.93 -3.72 3.06
CA GLU A 215 19.02 -3.10 3.83
C GLU A 215 20.40 -3.55 3.33
N GLU A 216 20.57 -4.84 3.01
CA GLU A 216 21.81 -5.34 2.39
C GLU A 216 22.06 -4.69 1.01
N ILE A 217 21.01 -4.55 0.18
CA ILE A 217 21.07 -3.87 -1.12
C ILE A 217 21.52 -2.42 -0.93
N ARG A 218 20.90 -1.68 0.00
CA ARG A 218 21.28 -0.30 0.34
C ARG A 218 22.78 -0.19 0.67
N ASP A 219 23.26 -1.10 1.50
CA ASP A 219 24.64 -1.07 1.97
C ASP A 219 25.61 -1.43 0.82
N GLY A 220 25.27 -2.41 -0.01
CA GLY A 220 26.00 -2.77 -1.23
C GLY A 220 26.04 -1.65 -2.28
N GLU A 221 24.90 -0.98 -2.53
CA GLU A 221 24.85 0.19 -3.42
C GLU A 221 25.75 1.35 -2.94
N SER A 222 25.86 1.52 -1.64
CA SER A 222 26.74 2.55 -1.06
C SER A 222 28.20 2.29 -1.43
N GLU A 223 28.62 1.02 -1.50
CA GLU A 223 29.95 0.62 -1.92
C GLU A 223 30.17 0.82 -3.42
N ILE A 224 29.21 0.42 -4.26
CA ILE A 224 29.24 0.66 -5.71
C ILE A 224 29.36 2.15 -6.01
N LYS A 225 28.54 2.99 -5.34
CA LYS A 225 28.59 4.46 -5.48
C LYS A 225 29.96 5.03 -5.09
N ARG A 226 30.64 4.45 -4.09
CA ARG A 226 32.00 4.81 -3.73
C ARG A 226 32.98 4.47 -4.86
N TRP A 227 32.92 3.25 -5.41
CA TRP A 227 33.78 2.83 -6.52
C TRP A 227 33.63 3.71 -7.77
N VAL A 228 32.38 4.09 -8.09
CA VAL A 228 32.11 5.05 -9.18
C VAL A 228 32.81 6.39 -8.92
N ARG A 229 32.73 6.91 -7.68
CA ARG A 229 33.41 8.18 -7.33
C ARG A 229 34.93 8.07 -7.36
N GLU A 230 35.47 6.90 -7.07
CA GLU A 230 36.90 6.58 -7.17
C GLU A 230 37.37 6.40 -8.62
N GLY A 231 36.45 6.45 -9.59
CA GLY A 231 36.77 6.40 -11.03
C GLY A 231 36.92 4.98 -11.59
N LEU A 232 36.40 3.95 -10.90
CA LEU A 232 36.37 2.60 -11.45
C LEU A 232 35.45 2.54 -12.68
N THR A 233 35.90 1.77 -13.68
CA THR A 233 35.05 1.54 -14.87
C THR A 233 33.88 0.59 -14.54
N PRO A 234 32.79 0.63 -15.31
CA PRO A 234 31.69 -0.35 -15.18
C PRO A 234 32.18 -1.81 -15.21
N THR A 235 33.18 -2.10 -16.04
CA THR A 235 33.80 -3.44 -16.13
C THR A 235 34.48 -3.81 -14.83
N ASP A 236 35.25 -2.90 -14.21
CA ASP A 236 35.92 -3.14 -12.94
C ASP A 236 34.90 -3.40 -11.81
N ILE A 237 33.81 -2.64 -11.79
CA ILE A 237 32.73 -2.78 -10.81
C ILE A 237 32.04 -4.14 -10.97
N LEU A 238 31.70 -4.54 -12.22
CA LEU A 238 31.12 -5.85 -12.49
C LEU A 238 32.06 -6.99 -12.05
N ASN A 239 33.38 -6.89 -12.33
CA ASN A 239 34.37 -7.87 -11.93
C ASN A 239 34.54 -8.00 -10.41
N ARG A 240 34.14 -6.96 -9.65
CA ARG A 240 34.08 -6.96 -8.18
C ARG A 240 32.74 -7.47 -7.62
N GLY A 241 31.85 -7.93 -8.49
CA GLY A 241 30.52 -8.41 -8.11
C GLY A 241 29.45 -7.30 -7.94
N GLY A 242 29.76 -6.07 -8.35
CA GLY A 242 28.77 -5.01 -8.46
C GLY A 242 27.86 -5.17 -9.68
N TYR A 243 26.73 -4.45 -9.70
CA TYR A 243 25.79 -4.41 -10.83
C TYR A 243 25.28 -2.97 -11.05
N PHE A 244 24.59 -2.73 -12.15
CA PHE A 244 23.99 -1.44 -12.54
C PHE A 244 22.51 -1.57 -12.84
#